data_61f3f108a2415b557d620ad98df15b16
#
_entry.id   61f3f108a2415b557d620ad98df15b16
#
_cell.length_a   1.000
_cell.length_b   1.000
_cell.length_c   1.000
_cell.angle_alpha   90.00
_cell.angle_beta   90.00
_cell.angle_gamma   90.00
#
_symmetry.space_group_name_H-M   'P 1'
#
loop_
_entity.id
_entity.type
_entity.pdbx_description
1 polymer ?
#
loop_
_entity_poly.entity_id
_entity_poly.type
_entity_poly.pdbx_seq_one_letter_code
_entity_poly.pdbx_strand_id
1 'polypeptide(L)'
;MSKHTSQSTNTQRYFTVWRWHFYAGMFIAPFLIILACSALGMLLMSNIAGRDDDRLTITTPDSAVTAPISTQAKNALNTLSNSTLVKYIAPRDTGTVALFQVKSASHENMVAVNPYTADIVKSTPTNSGLYYTFNDIHADLLLGKVGDYI
;
A
#
# COMPACT_ATOMS: atom_id res chain seq x y z
N MET A 1 -66.19 -3.46 -13.97
CA MET A 1 -65.56 -4.30 -12.94
C MET A 1 -64.13 -4.67 -13.36
N SER A 2 -63.14 -3.76 -13.36
CA SER A 2 -61.80 -4.10 -13.83
C SER A 2 -60.66 -3.24 -13.18
N LYS A 3 -60.73 -2.95 -11.88
CA LYS A 3 -59.67 -2.21 -11.19
C LYS A 3 -58.91 -2.99 -10.13
N HIS A 4 -59.28 -4.23 -9.81
CA HIS A 4 -58.64 -4.99 -8.74
C HIS A 4 -57.41 -5.82 -9.12
N THR A 5 -57.17 -6.11 -10.42
CA THR A 5 -56.08 -6.98 -10.86
C THR A 5 -54.74 -6.28 -11.02
N SER A 6 -54.70 -4.98 -11.28
CA SER A 6 -53.42 -4.25 -11.50
C SER A 6 -52.67 -3.93 -10.19
N GLN A 7 -53.39 -3.79 -9.09
CA GLN A 7 -52.83 -3.45 -7.76
C GLN A 7 -52.08 -4.64 -7.13
N SER A 8 -52.55 -5.86 -7.34
CA SER A 8 -51.95 -7.08 -6.79
C SER A 8 -50.60 -7.42 -7.49
N THR A 9 -50.50 -7.21 -8.80
CA THR A 9 -49.27 -7.45 -9.58
C THR A 9 -48.15 -6.45 -9.22
N ASN A 10 -48.46 -5.20 -8.95
CA ASN A 10 -47.46 -4.20 -8.54
C ASN A 10 -46.90 -4.52 -7.15
N THR A 11 -47.72 -4.95 -6.22
CA THR A 11 -47.29 -5.33 -4.88
C THR A 11 -46.40 -6.56 -4.89
N GLN A 12 -46.69 -7.57 -5.71
CA GLN A 12 -45.85 -8.76 -5.86
C GLN A 12 -44.50 -8.43 -6.47
N ARG A 13 -44.44 -7.57 -7.52
CA ARG A 13 -43.21 -7.12 -8.11
C ARG A 13 -42.34 -6.34 -7.15
N TYR A 14 -42.92 -5.46 -6.34
CA TYR A 14 -42.22 -4.74 -5.29
C TYR A 14 -41.56 -5.68 -4.28
N PHE A 15 -42.28 -6.68 -3.74
CA PHE A 15 -41.70 -7.65 -2.79
C PHE A 15 -40.60 -8.49 -3.46
N THR A 16 -40.74 -8.85 -4.73
CA THR A 16 -39.70 -9.60 -5.45
C THR A 16 -38.43 -8.76 -5.59
N VAL A 17 -38.52 -7.53 -6.07
CA VAL A 17 -37.38 -6.62 -6.21
C VAL A 17 -36.72 -6.35 -4.86
N TRP A 18 -37.51 -6.11 -3.81
CA TRP A 18 -37.01 -5.89 -2.47
C TRP A 18 -36.22 -7.09 -1.93
N ARG A 19 -36.72 -8.32 -2.16
CA ARG A 19 -36.01 -9.57 -1.78
C ARG A 19 -34.69 -9.71 -2.52
N TRP A 20 -34.68 -9.48 -3.82
CA TRP A 20 -33.45 -9.53 -4.62
C TRP A 20 -32.43 -8.50 -4.12
N HIS A 21 -32.87 -7.29 -3.86
CA HIS A 21 -32.00 -6.25 -3.32
C HIS A 21 -31.43 -6.63 -1.95
N PHE A 22 -32.26 -7.18 -1.09
CA PHE A 22 -31.82 -7.65 0.24
C PHE A 22 -30.77 -8.76 0.13
N TYR A 23 -31.02 -9.79 -0.69
CA TYR A 23 -30.06 -10.88 -0.87
C TYR A 23 -28.77 -10.41 -1.56
N ALA A 24 -28.85 -9.54 -2.54
CA ALA A 24 -27.69 -8.94 -3.19
C ALA A 24 -26.85 -8.13 -2.16
N GLY A 25 -27.51 -7.29 -1.36
CA GLY A 25 -26.84 -6.53 -0.29
C GLY A 25 -26.18 -7.45 0.75
N MET A 26 -26.86 -8.50 1.19
CA MET A 26 -26.31 -9.47 2.14
C MET A 26 -25.09 -10.22 1.57
N PHE A 27 -25.08 -10.48 0.26
CA PHE A 27 -23.94 -11.12 -0.41
C PHE A 27 -22.77 -10.15 -0.59
N ILE A 28 -23.02 -8.89 -0.96
CA ILE A 28 -21.99 -7.89 -1.24
C ILE A 28 -21.41 -7.27 0.05
N ALA A 29 -22.23 -7.11 1.10
CA ALA A 29 -21.81 -6.44 2.34
C ALA A 29 -20.52 -6.99 2.97
N PRO A 30 -20.29 -8.30 3.11
CA PRO A 30 -19.05 -8.82 3.68
C PRO A 30 -17.81 -8.41 2.86
N PHE A 31 -17.90 -8.36 1.54
CA PHE A 31 -16.79 -7.89 0.70
C PHE A 31 -16.50 -6.41 0.90
N LEU A 32 -17.54 -5.58 0.98
CA LEU A 32 -17.37 -4.16 1.27
C LEU A 32 -16.76 -3.91 2.65
N ILE A 33 -17.13 -4.71 3.65
CA ILE A 33 -16.55 -4.62 5.00
C ILE A 33 -15.04 -4.97 4.94
N ILE A 34 -14.65 -6.03 4.25
CA ILE A 34 -13.25 -6.42 4.09
C ILE A 34 -12.46 -5.29 3.40
N LEU A 35 -12.98 -4.74 2.30
CA LEU A 35 -12.37 -3.62 1.59
C LEU A 35 -12.24 -2.38 2.47
N ALA A 36 -13.26 -2.04 3.24
CA ALA A 36 -13.21 -0.90 4.15
C ALA A 36 -12.19 -1.10 5.28
N CYS A 37 -12.15 -2.29 5.87
CA CYS A 37 -11.20 -2.62 6.93
C CYS A 37 -9.75 -2.64 6.40
N SER A 38 -9.51 -3.18 5.21
CA SER A 38 -8.17 -3.16 4.60
C SER A 38 -7.70 -1.74 4.26
N ALA A 39 -8.58 -0.88 3.73
CA ALA A 39 -8.26 0.53 3.49
C ALA A 39 -7.91 1.28 4.78
N LEU A 40 -8.68 1.05 5.86
CA LEU A 40 -8.36 1.60 7.18
C LEU A 40 -7.03 1.07 7.72
N GLY A 41 -6.75 -0.21 7.53
CA GLY A 41 -5.47 -0.84 7.90
C GLY A 41 -4.29 -0.18 7.18
N MET A 42 -4.39 0.03 5.86
CA MET A 42 -3.37 0.74 5.07
C MET A 42 -3.17 2.17 5.58
N LEU A 43 -4.25 2.91 5.82
CA LEU A 43 -4.17 4.28 6.34
C LEU A 43 -3.49 4.32 7.72
N LEU A 44 -3.85 3.40 8.62
CA LEU A 44 -3.26 3.31 9.95
C LEU A 44 -1.77 2.98 9.87
N MET A 45 -1.39 1.98 9.07
CA MET A 45 0.01 1.58 8.91
C MET A 45 0.85 2.67 8.26
N SER A 46 0.34 3.37 7.25
CA SER A 46 1.05 4.49 6.63
C SER A 46 1.26 5.67 7.58
N ASN A 47 0.38 5.86 8.57
CA ASN A 47 0.53 6.90 9.59
C ASN A 47 1.48 6.52 10.72
N ILE A 48 1.52 5.25 11.13
CA ILE A 48 2.34 4.79 12.26
C ILE A 48 3.77 4.41 11.81
N ALA A 49 3.87 3.52 10.84
CA ALA A 49 5.15 2.94 10.40
C ALA A 49 5.73 3.62 9.16
N GLY A 50 4.91 4.41 8.47
CA GLY A 50 5.23 4.91 7.15
C GLY A 50 5.05 3.85 6.05
N ARG A 51 5.23 4.28 4.83
CA ARG A 51 5.31 3.40 3.67
C ARG A 51 6.78 3.27 3.27
N ASP A 52 7.26 2.03 3.12
CA ASP A 52 8.64 1.76 2.71
C ASP A 52 9.71 2.36 3.65
N ASP A 53 9.41 2.44 4.95
CA ASP A 53 10.33 3.00 5.96
C ASP A 53 10.59 4.53 5.84
N ASP A 54 9.74 5.29 5.13
CA ASP A 54 9.89 6.74 4.88
C ASP A 54 9.82 7.61 6.15
N ARG A 55 9.44 7.01 7.29
CA ARG A 55 9.38 7.68 8.60
C ARG A 55 10.53 7.32 9.55
N LEU A 56 11.53 6.59 9.07
CA LEU A 56 12.71 6.34 9.87
C LEU A 56 13.42 7.65 10.20
N THR A 57 13.64 7.87 11.49
CA THR A 57 14.31 9.07 12.00
C THR A 57 15.79 8.81 12.22
N ILE A 58 16.58 9.84 12.00
CA ILE A 58 18.04 9.85 12.23
C ILE A 58 18.41 11.04 13.06
N THR A 59 19.56 10.97 13.70
CA THR A 59 20.14 12.13 14.38
C THR A 59 20.70 13.08 13.33
N THR A 60 20.23 14.31 13.35
CA THR A 60 20.75 15.38 12.49
C THR A 60 22.04 15.92 13.11
N PRO A 61 23.17 15.95 12.40
CA PRO A 61 24.39 16.57 12.90
C PRO A 61 24.25 18.11 12.97
N ASP A 62 24.99 18.76 13.88
CA ASP A 62 24.95 20.22 14.05
C ASP A 62 25.33 21.00 12.77
N SER A 63 26.18 20.41 11.92
CA SER A 63 26.47 20.91 10.59
C SER A 63 25.66 20.12 9.55
N ALA A 64 24.51 20.61 9.17
CA ALA A 64 23.54 19.93 8.30
C ALA A 64 23.97 19.90 6.79
N VAL A 65 25.21 19.52 6.50
CA VAL A 65 25.68 19.32 5.13
C VAL A 65 25.41 17.88 4.73
N THR A 66 24.57 17.69 3.71
CA THR A 66 24.26 16.36 3.19
C THR A 66 25.40 15.80 2.34
N ALA A 67 25.66 14.51 2.46
CA ALA A 67 26.58 13.81 1.58
C ALA A 67 26.05 13.83 0.14
N PRO A 68 26.93 13.86 -0.87
CA PRO A 68 26.51 13.81 -2.28
C PRO A 68 25.58 12.63 -2.54
N ILE A 69 24.49 12.87 -3.28
CA ILE A 69 23.50 11.82 -3.63
C ILE A 69 24.18 10.65 -4.35
N SER A 70 25.21 10.93 -5.16
CA SER A 70 26.01 9.90 -5.85
C SER A 70 26.71 8.94 -4.87
N THR A 71 27.20 9.44 -3.74
CA THR A 71 27.80 8.61 -2.68
C THR A 71 26.74 7.77 -1.96
N GLN A 72 25.61 8.38 -1.62
CA GLN A 72 24.49 7.68 -1.02
C GLN A 72 23.96 6.55 -1.92
N ALA A 73 23.78 6.85 -3.23
CA ALA A 73 23.33 5.89 -4.23
C ALA A 73 24.32 4.73 -4.41
N LYS A 74 25.63 5.03 -4.42
CA LYS A 74 26.68 4.01 -4.52
C LYS A 74 26.64 3.06 -3.32
N ASN A 75 26.47 3.59 -2.11
CA ASN A 75 26.35 2.76 -0.91
C ASN A 75 25.08 1.91 -0.93
N ALA A 76 23.96 2.48 -1.39
CA ALA A 76 22.71 1.74 -1.54
C ALA A 76 22.86 0.60 -2.57
N LEU A 77 23.48 0.82 -3.71
CA LEU A 77 23.74 -0.20 -4.72
C LEU A 77 24.61 -1.35 -4.20
N ASN A 78 25.55 -1.07 -3.30
CA ASN A 78 26.43 -2.09 -2.72
C ASN A 78 25.68 -3.07 -1.80
N THR A 79 24.40 -2.84 -1.45
CA THR A 79 23.59 -3.78 -0.65
C THR A 79 23.18 -5.02 -1.42
N LEU A 80 23.15 -4.96 -2.75
CA LEU A 80 22.78 -6.08 -3.61
C LEU A 80 23.80 -6.23 -4.74
N SER A 81 24.22 -7.46 -5.02
CA SER A 81 25.12 -7.74 -6.14
C SER A 81 24.43 -7.52 -7.48
N ASN A 82 25.14 -6.93 -8.44
CA ASN A 82 24.64 -6.66 -9.80
C ASN A 82 23.32 -5.90 -9.81
N SER A 83 23.24 -4.86 -8.99
CA SER A 83 22.03 -4.08 -8.79
C SER A 83 21.98 -2.83 -9.65
N THR A 84 20.77 -2.33 -9.91
CA THR A 84 20.47 -1.07 -10.56
C THR A 84 19.62 -0.21 -9.65
N LEU A 85 19.82 1.11 -9.71
CA LEU A 85 18.98 2.06 -9.01
C LEU A 85 17.69 2.27 -9.83
N VAL A 86 16.54 2.02 -9.19
CA VAL A 86 15.22 2.18 -9.81
C VAL A 86 14.62 3.53 -9.45
N LYS A 87 14.73 3.92 -8.17
CA LYS A 87 14.07 5.13 -7.66
C LYS A 87 14.84 5.73 -6.51
N TYR A 88 14.81 7.06 -6.43
CA TYR A 88 15.28 7.85 -5.30
C TYR A 88 14.09 8.63 -4.71
N ILE A 89 13.95 8.61 -3.40
CA ILE A 89 12.98 9.40 -2.65
C ILE A 89 13.78 10.25 -1.66
N ALA A 90 13.70 11.55 -1.81
CA ALA A 90 14.37 12.50 -0.94
C ALA A 90 13.82 12.43 0.50
N PRO A 91 14.64 12.76 1.52
CA PRO A 91 14.15 12.89 2.88
C PRO A 91 12.95 13.83 2.94
N ARG A 92 11.96 13.47 3.74
CA ARG A 92 10.76 14.30 3.95
C ARG A 92 11.10 15.53 4.79
N ASP A 93 11.95 15.34 5.79
CA ASP A 93 12.39 16.34 6.75
C ASP A 93 13.87 16.15 7.06
N THR A 94 14.51 17.15 7.69
CA THR A 94 15.94 17.13 8.05
C THR A 94 16.34 15.97 8.96
N GLY A 95 15.39 15.42 9.72
CA GLY A 95 15.63 14.28 10.63
C GLY A 95 15.21 12.93 10.04
N THR A 96 14.97 12.81 8.73
CA THR A 96 14.53 11.57 8.09
C THR A 96 15.55 11.03 7.10
N VAL A 97 15.43 9.72 6.79
CA VAL A 97 16.30 9.03 5.85
C VAL A 97 15.99 9.38 4.39
N ALA A 98 16.98 9.22 3.53
CA ALA A 98 16.80 9.12 2.08
C ALA A 98 16.52 7.66 1.70
N LEU A 99 15.62 7.42 0.76
CA LEU A 99 15.28 6.06 0.32
C LEU A 99 15.73 5.81 -1.11
N PHE A 100 16.34 4.66 -1.31
CA PHE A 100 16.82 4.18 -2.60
C PHE A 100 16.19 2.82 -2.90
N GLN A 101 15.43 2.73 -3.98
CA GLN A 101 14.91 1.46 -4.46
C GLN A 101 15.94 0.84 -5.38
N VAL A 102 16.48 -0.30 -4.96
CA VAL A 102 17.55 -1.01 -5.61
C VAL A 102 17.05 -2.37 -6.06
N LYS A 103 17.28 -2.71 -7.32
CA LYS A 103 16.83 -3.94 -7.95
C LYS A 103 17.97 -4.76 -8.50
N SER A 104 17.98 -6.04 -8.22
CA SER A 104 18.82 -7.07 -8.87
C SER A 104 17.94 -8.05 -9.65
N ALA A 105 18.54 -9.06 -10.27
CA ALA A 105 17.80 -10.07 -11.05
C ALA A 105 16.71 -10.81 -10.23
N SER A 106 16.92 -11.02 -8.93
CA SER A 106 16.06 -11.84 -8.06
C SER A 106 15.47 -11.09 -6.88
N HIS A 107 15.97 -9.90 -6.56
CA HIS A 107 15.58 -9.15 -5.37
C HIS A 107 15.38 -7.67 -5.69
N GLU A 108 14.44 -7.07 -4.98
CA GLU A 108 14.21 -5.64 -5.03
C GLU A 108 14.03 -5.13 -3.61
N ASN A 109 14.91 -4.22 -3.19
CA ASN A 109 14.96 -3.70 -1.82
C ASN A 109 14.77 -2.19 -1.81
N MET A 110 14.10 -1.72 -0.76
CA MET A 110 14.11 -0.33 -0.34
C MET A 110 15.25 -0.16 0.68
N VAL A 111 16.21 0.68 0.37
CA VAL A 111 17.40 0.95 1.19
C VAL A 111 17.27 2.35 1.77
N ALA A 112 17.16 2.44 3.10
CA ALA A 112 17.17 3.68 3.85
C ALA A 112 18.62 4.09 4.15
N VAL A 113 18.99 5.28 3.72
CA VAL A 113 20.33 5.83 3.84
C VAL A 113 20.28 7.11 4.66
N ASN A 114 21.25 7.30 5.57
CA ASN A 114 21.43 8.55 6.25
C ASN A 114 21.96 9.61 5.26
N PRO A 115 21.22 10.71 4.98
CA PRO A 115 21.62 11.68 3.98
C PRO A 115 22.88 12.47 4.34
N TYR A 116 23.29 12.46 5.61
CA TYR A 116 24.47 13.22 6.07
C TYR A 116 25.76 12.40 6.02
N THR A 117 25.68 11.12 6.43
CA THR A 117 26.85 10.24 6.50
C THR A 117 26.96 9.28 5.32
N ALA A 118 25.88 9.13 4.55
CA ALA A 118 25.69 8.12 3.51
C ALA A 118 25.71 6.67 4.02
N ASP A 119 25.55 6.46 5.34
CA ASP A 119 25.48 5.12 5.94
C ASP A 119 24.11 4.49 5.69
N ILE A 120 24.11 3.17 5.53
CA ILE A 120 22.88 2.39 5.40
C ILE A 120 22.26 2.22 6.78
N VAL A 121 21.05 2.74 6.93
CA VAL A 121 20.28 2.62 8.18
C VAL A 121 19.49 1.31 8.19
N LYS A 122 18.86 0.97 7.04
CA LYS A 122 18.03 -0.24 6.91
C LYS A 122 17.94 -0.66 5.45
N SER A 123 17.79 -1.95 5.20
CA SER A 123 17.45 -2.50 3.89
C SER A 123 16.31 -3.49 4.06
N THR A 124 15.20 -3.24 3.37
CA THR A 124 13.96 -4.02 3.50
C THR A 124 13.50 -4.45 2.11
N PRO A 125 13.07 -5.71 1.91
CA PRO A 125 12.49 -6.10 0.64
C PRO A 125 11.30 -5.20 0.27
N THR A 126 11.23 -4.78 -0.98
CA THR A 126 10.12 -3.99 -1.50
C THR A 126 8.81 -4.78 -1.38
N ASN A 127 7.70 -4.11 -1.18
CA ASN A 127 6.39 -4.72 -1.01
C ASN A 127 6.30 -5.69 0.19
N SER A 128 7.04 -5.42 1.27
CA SER A 128 6.99 -6.18 2.50
C SER A 128 6.36 -5.40 3.64
N GLY A 129 5.84 -6.12 4.65
CA GLY A 129 5.25 -5.53 5.85
C GLY A 129 3.73 -5.44 5.81
N LEU A 130 3.15 -5.04 6.97
CA LEU A 130 1.70 -5.03 7.18
C LEU A 130 0.95 -4.11 6.22
N TYR A 131 1.56 -2.99 5.81
CA TYR A 131 0.94 -2.11 4.81
C TYR A 131 0.62 -2.87 3.53
N TYR A 132 1.57 -3.63 3.00
CA TYR A 132 1.39 -4.39 1.76
C TYR A 132 0.43 -5.56 1.93
N THR A 133 0.39 -6.20 3.10
CA THR A 133 -0.64 -7.22 3.41
C THR A 133 -2.05 -6.63 3.30
N PHE A 134 -2.28 -5.44 3.86
CA PHE A 134 -3.57 -4.76 3.71
C PHE A 134 -3.82 -4.30 2.26
N ASN A 135 -2.77 -3.88 1.55
CA ASN A 135 -2.87 -3.53 0.14
C ASN A 135 -3.31 -4.71 -0.72
N ASP A 136 -2.73 -5.89 -0.51
CA ASP A 136 -3.07 -7.10 -1.27
C ASP A 136 -4.50 -7.57 -0.97
N ILE A 137 -4.95 -7.44 0.29
CA ILE A 137 -6.36 -7.70 0.65
C ILE A 137 -7.27 -6.69 -0.06
N HIS A 138 -6.88 -5.42 -0.12
CA HIS A 138 -7.69 -4.36 -0.71
C HIS A 138 -7.76 -4.44 -2.24
N ALA A 139 -6.63 -4.71 -2.89
CA ALA A 139 -6.53 -4.74 -4.34
C ALA A 139 -7.05 -6.06 -4.93
N ASP A 140 -6.64 -7.19 -4.35
CA ASP A 140 -6.78 -8.49 -4.99
C ASP A 140 -7.63 -9.47 -4.17
N LEU A 141 -8.16 -9.05 -3.00
CA LEU A 141 -8.82 -9.95 -2.03
C LEU A 141 -7.99 -11.22 -1.71
N LEU A 142 -6.64 -11.11 -1.74
CA LEU A 142 -5.68 -12.20 -1.62
C LEU A 142 -5.76 -13.27 -2.74
N LEU A 143 -6.48 -12.98 -3.83
CA LEU A 143 -6.63 -13.90 -4.96
C LEU A 143 -5.48 -13.78 -5.99
N GLY A 144 -4.54 -12.86 -5.77
CA GLY A 144 -3.43 -12.59 -6.66
C GLY A 144 -3.89 -12.27 -8.08
N LYS A 145 -3.24 -12.84 -9.09
CA LYS A 145 -3.57 -12.60 -10.50
C LYS A 145 -5.03 -12.88 -10.89
N VAL A 146 -5.77 -13.66 -10.10
CA VAL A 146 -7.19 -13.91 -10.35
C VAL A 146 -8.03 -12.71 -9.88
N GLY A 147 -7.60 -12.01 -8.84
CA GLY A 147 -8.23 -10.79 -8.34
C GLY A 147 -8.16 -9.62 -9.33
N ASP A 148 -7.13 -9.56 -10.17
CA ASP A 148 -6.97 -8.52 -11.20
C ASP A 148 -8.07 -8.53 -12.28
N TYR A 149 -8.86 -9.62 -12.36
CA TYR A 149 -9.91 -9.81 -13.36
C TYR A 149 -11.35 -9.69 -12.80
N ILE A 150 -11.51 -9.38 -11.50
CA ILE A 150 -12.79 -9.21 -10.83
C ILE A 150 -13.09 -7.73 -10.61
#